data_d6cdbe3582c5aa75d1241537089b1ab5
#
_entry.id   d6cdbe3582c5aa75d1241537089b1ab5
#
_cell.length_a   1.000
_cell.length_b   1.000
_cell.length_c   1.000
_cell.angle_alpha   90.00
_cell.angle_beta   90.00
_cell.angle_gamma   90.00
#
_symmetry.space_group_name_H-M   'P 1'
#
loop_
_entity.id
_entity.type
_entity.pdbx_description
1 polymer ?
#
loop_
_entity_poly.entity_id
_entity_poly.type
_entity_poly.pdbx_seq_one_letter_code
_entity_poly.pdbx_strand_id
1 'polypeptide(L)'
;MTTSIDSSQINELAVSIADRLFIQVGNWNLYLGDAGLAKDLAIECQANFDQGSNVAARKGLEAIQVKLGGGKTKLPLSKLIPPNQFFDLEEILEPYCR
;
A
#
# COMPACT_ATOMS: atom_id res chain seq x y z
N MET A 1 3.96 0.36 28.17
CA MET A 1 4.58 0.74 27.06
C MET A 1 3.76 0.51 25.82
N THR A 2 3.95 1.31 24.93
CA THR A 2 3.11 1.21 23.79
C THR A 2 3.62 0.17 22.82
N THR A 3 2.71 -0.47 22.18
CA THR A 3 3.04 -1.44 21.18
C THR A 3 2.82 -0.89 19.79
N SER A 4 2.53 0.38 19.69
CA SER A 4 2.32 0.95 18.39
C SER A 4 3.62 0.91 17.60
N ILE A 5 3.51 0.77 16.31
CA ILE A 5 4.65 0.83 15.41
C ILE A 5 5.14 2.26 15.40
N ASP A 6 6.42 2.43 15.60
CA ASP A 6 6.96 3.78 15.60
C ASP A 6 7.12 4.31 14.18
N SER A 7 7.47 5.58 14.08
CA SER A 7 7.61 6.24 12.79
C SER A 7 8.68 5.59 11.92
N SER A 8 9.72 5.04 12.55
CA SER A 8 10.79 4.39 11.79
C SER A 8 10.28 3.19 11.01
N GLN A 9 9.44 2.37 11.64
CA GLN A 9 8.89 1.19 10.97
C GLN A 9 7.98 1.59 9.84
N ILE A 10 7.14 2.60 10.05
CA ILE A 10 6.26 3.10 9.00
C ILE A 10 7.08 3.64 7.83
N ASN A 11 8.15 4.37 8.12
CA ASN A 11 9.00 4.92 7.07
C ASN A 11 9.73 3.83 6.29
N GLU A 12 10.24 2.81 6.99
CA GLU A 12 10.86 1.67 6.33
C GLU A 12 9.90 0.96 5.40
N LEU A 13 8.69 0.70 5.91
CA LEU A 13 7.67 0.03 5.13
C LEU A 13 7.29 0.88 3.93
N ALA A 14 7.13 2.17 4.13
CA ALA A 14 6.77 3.07 3.04
C ALA A 14 7.84 3.11 1.95
N VAL A 15 9.11 3.07 2.33
CA VAL A 15 10.20 3.04 1.35
C VAL A 15 10.14 1.76 0.52
N SER A 16 9.91 0.62 1.16
CA SER A 16 9.80 -0.65 0.43
C SER A 16 8.62 -0.62 -0.54
N ILE A 17 7.49 -0.08 -0.10
CA ILE A 17 6.32 0.04 -0.95
C ILE A 17 6.60 1.00 -2.11
N ALA A 18 7.23 2.13 -1.82
CA ALA A 18 7.50 3.16 -2.82
C ALA A 18 8.38 2.64 -3.95
N ASP A 19 9.32 1.78 -3.61
CA ASP A 19 10.30 1.28 -4.58
C ASP A 19 9.78 0.11 -5.41
N ARG A 20 8.81 -0.63 -4.91
CA ARG A 20 8.40 -1.88 -5.55
C ARG A 20 7.01 -1.84 -6.16
N LEU A 21 6.09 -1.07 -5.60
CA LEU A 21 4.70 -1.09 -6.05
C LEU A 21 4.41 0.07 -6.98
N PHE A 22 3.60 -0.21 -7.99
CA PHE A 22 3.16 0.83 -8.92
C PHE A 22 1.73 0.57 -9.33
N ILE A 23 1.05 1.64 -9.75
CA ILE A 23 -0.28 1.53 -10.34
C ILE A 23 -0.15 1.69 -11.85
N GLN A 24 -1.11 1.14 -12.57
CA GLN A 24 -1.18 1.30 -14.01
C GLN A 24 -2.36 2.20 -14.34
N VAL A 25 -2.07 3.31 -15.00
CA VAL A 25 -3.09 4.25 -15.43
C VAL A 25 -2.90 4.46 -16.93
N GLY A 26 -3.78 3.88 -17.73
CA GLY A 26 -3.60 3.86 -19.17
C GLY A 26 -2.30 3.13 -19.53
N ASN A 27 -1.40 3.80 -20.22
CA ASN A 27 -0.11 3.24 -20.59
C ASN A 27 1.02 3.59 -19.63
N TRP A 28 0.68 4.14 -18.48
CA TRP A 28 1.67 4.63 -17.53
C TRP A 28 1.78 3.71 -16.33
N ASN A 29 3.02 3.53 -15.87
CA ASN A 29 3.29 2.90 -14.60
C ASN A 29 3.74 3.99 -13.64
N LEU A 30 2.97 4.21 -12.59
CA LEU A 30 3.29 5.24 -11.61
C LEU A 30 3.59 4.58 -10.28
N TYR A 31 4.85 4.69 -9.84
CA TYR A 31 5.23 4.10 -8.57
C TYR A 31 4.56 4.85 -7.42
N LEU A 32 4.21 4.10 -6.37
CA LEU A 32 3.47 4.69 -5.25
C LEU A 32 4.24 5.78 -4.54
N GLY A 33 5.57 5.70 -4.55
CA GLY A 33 6.38 6.78 -4.01
C GLY A 33 6.17 8.08 -4.76
N ASP A 34 6.12 8.02 -6.07
CA ASP A 34 5.92 9.20 -6.91
C ASP A 34 4.50 9.72 -6.82
N ALA A 35 3.55 8.82 -6.56
CA ALA A 35 2.15 9.20 -6.41
C ALA A 35 1.84 9.75 -5.02
N GLY A 36 2.77 9.66 -4.09
CA GLY A 36 2.56 10.12 -2.72
C GLY A 36 1.65 9.20 -1.92
N LEU A 37 1.52 7.94 -2.32
CA LEU A 37 0.60 7.01 -1.68
C LEU A 37 1.28 5.98 -0.79
N ALA A 38 2.61 5.89 -0.84
CA ALA A 38 3.32 4.82 -0.14
C ALA A 38 3.11 4.85 1.37
N LYS A 39 3.19 6.03 1.96
CA LYS A 39 3.05 6.16 3.41
C LYS A 39 1.62 5.89 3.85
N ASP A 40 0.65 6.39 3.08
CA ASP A 40 -0.75 6.14 3.39
C ASP A 40 -1.07 4.65 3.35
N LEU A 41 -0.54 3.95 2.34
CA LEU A 41 -0.74 2.51 2.24
C LEU A 41 -0.06 1.78 3.40
N ALA A 42 1.13 2.21 3.79
CA ALA A 42 1.83 1.61 4.92
C ALA A 42 1.00 1.72 6.19
N ILE A 43 0.42 2.88 6.43
CA ILE A 43 -0.40 3.11 7.62
C ILE A 43 -1.64 2.21 7.60
N GLU A 44 -2.30 2.11 6.46
CA GLU A 44 -3.50 1.27 6.35
C GLU A 44 -3.17 -0.20 6.52
N CYS A 45 -2.04 -0.66 5.98
CA CYS A 45 -1.61 -2.03 6.18
C CYS A 45 -1.28 -2.31 7.64
N GLN A 46 -0.62 -1.36 8.29
CA GLN A 46 -0.27 -1.50 9.70
C GLN A 46 -1.50 -1.75 10.57
N ALA A 47 -2.59 -1.07 10.26
CA ALA A 47 -3.82 -1.20 11.03
C ALA A 47 -4.36 -2.63 11.04
N ASN A 48 -3.88 -3.47 10.12
CA ASN A 48 -4.37 -4.84 9.97
C ASN A 48 -3.27 -5.89 10.10
N PHE A 49 -2.11 -5.53 10.63
CA PHE A 49 -0.99 -6.47 10.75
C PHE A 49 -1.35 -7.70 11.59
N ASP A 50 -2.21 -7.55 12.59
CA ASP A 50 -2.61 -8.65 13.46
C ASP A 50 -3.44 -9.70 12.74
N GLN A 51 -3.92 -9.39 11.54
CA GLN A 51 -4.73 -10.31 10.75
C GLN A 51 -3.94 -11.04 9.67
N GLY A 52 -2.63 -10.78 9.60
CA GLY A 52 -1.75 -11.45 8.63
C GLY A 52 -1.51 -10.60 7.40
N SER A 53 -0.43 -10.95 6.68
CA SER A 53 -0.01 -10.16 5.52
C SER A 53 -1.04 -10.14 4.39
N ASN A 54 -1.73 -11.25 4.17
CA ASN A 54 -2.75 -11.31 3.12
C ASN A 54 -3.89 -10.33 3.39
N VAL A 55 -4.43 -10.36 4.62
CA VAL A 55 -5.54 -9.49 4.98
C VAL A 55 -5.07 -8.03 5.04
N ALA A 56 -3.89 -7.81 5.61
CA ALA A 56 -3.34 -6.45 5.70
C ALA A 56 -3.16 -5.84 4.31
N ALA A 57 -2.62 -6.62 3.37
CA ALA A 57 -2.43 -6.14 2.00
C ALA A 57 -3.76 -5.80 1.34
N ARG A 58 -4.72 -6.74 1.45
CA ARG A 58 -6.01 -6.54 0.80
C ARG A 58 -6.75 -5.33 1.36
N LYS A 59 -6.82 -5.24 2.69
CA LYS A 59 -7.54 -4.14 3.31
C LYS A 59 -6.86 -2.81 3.09
N GLY A 60 -5.52 -2.80 3.09
CA GLY A 60 -4.78 -1.59 2.81
C GLY A 60 -5.07 -1.06 1.41
N LEU A 61 -5.03 -1.95 0.43
CA LEU A 61 -5.28 -1.57 -0.96
C LEU A 61 -6.72 -1.09 -1.16
N GLU A 62 -7.66 -1.67 -0.44
CA GLU A 62 -9.07 -1.27 -0.55
C GLU A 62 -9.35 0.05 0.14
N ALA A 63 -8.58 0.38 1.16
CA ALA A 63 -8.80 1.60 1.93
C ALA A 63 -8.30 2.86 1.23
N ILE A 64 -7.32 2.71 0.35
CA ILE A 64 -6.74 3.86 -0.34
C ILE A 64 -7.56 4.16 -1.59
N GLN A 65 -8.09 5.37 -1.67
CA GLN A 65 -8.85 5.83 -2.82
C GLN A 65 -8.00 6.74 -3.68
N VAL A 66 -7.96 6.46 -4.98
CA VAL A 66 -7.18 7.24 -5.94
C VAL A 66 -8.13 8.06 -6.78
N LYS A 67 -7.88 9.36 -6.87
CA LYS A 67 -8.70 10.25 -7.67
C LYS A 67 -8.17 10.29 -9.09
N LEU A 68 -9.06 10.10 -10.03
CA LEU A 68 -8.73 10.09 -11.45
C LEU A 68 -9.58 11.14 -12.16
N GLY A 69 -9.12 11.55 -13.32
CA GLY A 69 -9.88 12.46 -14.17
C GLY A 69 -10.23 13.77 -13.50
N GLY A 70 -9.25 14.38 -12.82
CA GLY A 70 -9.49 15.65 -12.14
C GLY A 70 -10.32 15.52 -10.87
N GLY A 71 -10.37 14.31 -10.32
CA GLY A 71 -11.13 14.07 -9.10
C GLY A 71 -12.55 13.63 -9.31
N LYS A 72 -12.96 13.46 -10.56
CA LYS A 72 -14.34 13.05 -10.87
C LYS A 72 -14.59 11.59 -10.58
N THR A 73 -13.56 10.78 -10.67
CA THR A 73 -13.66 9.33 -10.44
C THR A 73 -12.70 8.94 -9.33
N LYS A 74 -13.18 8.13 -8.39
CA LYS A 74 -12.35 7.57 -7.35
C LYS A 74 -12.41 6.07 -7.45
N LEU A 75 -11.24 5.43 -7.44
CA LEU A 75 -11.15 3.98 -7.45
C LEU A 75 -10.24 3.53 -6.32
N PRO A 76 -10.56 2.39 -5.69
CA PRO A 76 -9.63 1.86 -4.68
C PRO A 76 -8.34 1.43 -5.35
N LEU A 77 -7.25 1.58 -4.62
CA LEU A 77 -5.93 1.24 -5.12
C LEU A 77 -5.87 -0.21 -5.61
N SER A 78 -6.65 -1.09 -4.98
CA SER A 78 -6.70 -2.50 -5.36
C SER A 78 -7.11 -2.72 -6.81
N LYS A 79 -7.83 -1.79 -7.39
CA LYS A 79 -8.28 -1.89 -8.79
C LYS A 79 -7.27 -1.34 -9.78
N LEU A 80 -6.28 -0.60 -9.30
CA LEU A 80 -5.29 0.04 -10.15
C LEU A 80 -3.96 -0.70 -10.15
N ILE A 81 -3.74 -1.54 -9.17
CA ILE A 81 -2.52 -2.30 -9.03
C ILE A 81 -2.62 -3.60 -9.84
N PRO A 82 -1.59 -3.95 -10.63
CA PRO A 82 -1.59 -5.25 -11.32
C PRO A 82 -1.69 -6.40 -10.32
N PRO A 83 -2.35 -7.52 -10.69
CA PRO A 83 -2.55 -8.63 -9.75
C PRO A 83 -1.28 -9.17 -9.10
N ASN A 84 -0.17 -9.22 -9.82
CA ASN A 84 1.08 -9.73 -9.27
C ASN A 84 1.66 -8.81 -8.21
N GLN A 85 1.29 -7.54 -8.22
CA GLN A 85 1.73 -6.58 -7.21
C GLN A 85 1.13 -6.87 -5.84
N PHE A 86 -0.03 -7.51 -5.81
CA PHE A 86 -0.61 -7.93 -4.55
C PHE A 86 0.33 -8.87 -3.80
N PHE A 87 0.91 -9.82 -4.52
CA PHE A 87 1.86 -10.76 -3.92
C PHE A 87 3.14 -10.07 -3.47
N ASP A 88 3.58 -9.08 -4.23
CA ASP A 88 4.74 -8.29 -3.83
C ASP A 88 4.46 -7.55 -2.52
N LEU A 89 3.25 -7.00 -2.38
CA LEU A 89 2.89 -6.31 -1.15
C LEU A 89 2.82 -7.28 0.02
N GLU A 90 2.24 -8.47 -0.18
CA GLU A 90 2.23 -9.49 0.86
C GLU A 90 3.64 -9.81 1.34
N GLU A 91 4.55 -9.95 0.40
CA GLU A 91 5.94 -10.27 0.70
C GLU A 91 6.60 -9.17 1.51
N ILE A 92 6.34 -7.93 1.13
CA ILE A 92 6.85 -6.77 1.85
C ILE A 92 6.34 -6.75 3.29
N LEU A 93 5.06 -7.10 3.49
CA LEU A 93 4.42 -7.04 4.79
C LEU A 93 4.76 -8.21 5.71
N GLU A 94 5.19 -9.31 5.15
CA GLU A 94 5.40 -10.56 5.89
C GLU A 94 6.25 -10.37 7.16
N PRO A 95 7.42 -9.71 7.10
CA PRO A 95 8.23 -9.52 8.30
C PRO A 95 7.53 -8.69 9.38
N TYR A 96 6.60 -7.84 9.00
CA TYR A 96 5.91 -6.97 9.94
C TYR A 96 4.68 -7.62 10.56
N CYS A 97 4.20 -8.70 9.96
CA CYS A 97 2.96 -9.35 10.41
C CYS A 97 3.20 -10.55 11.32
N ARG A 98 4.42 -10.79 11.69
CA ARG A 98 4.77 -11.92 12.54
C ARG A 98 4.52 -11.66 14.01
#